data_d1114797abdb73c3ee0fad6655e566e8
#
_entry.id   d1114797abdb73c3ee0fad6655e566e8
#
_cell.length_a   1.000
_cell.length_b   1.000
_cell.length_c   1.000
_cell.angle_alpha   90.00
_cell.angle_beta   90.00
_cell.angle_gamma   90.00
#
_symmetry.space_group_name_H-M   'P 1'
#
loop_
_entity.id
_entity.type
_entity.pdbx_description
1 polymer ?
#
loop_
_entity_poly.entity_id
_entity_poly.type
_entity_poly.pdbx_seq_one_letter_code
_entity_poly.pdbx_strand_id
1 'polypeptide(L)'
;SLLVLDKLGIETIELDKAACTGAGVLQEKNQKLGDVLNIRTLAFAEDMNLPIITICSTCQGVMSQANHRVLKNPEYLEEINSELREEGLEYKGSTEVKHLLWILIEDIGLNELQKTFKKELKGFNFAPFYGCYIVRPSDALGFSENPERQHSLDMVINSTGASVTDFSGKTKC
;
A
#
# COMPACT_ATOMS: atom_id res chain seq x y z
N SER A 1 8.54 -7.68 8.87
CA SER A 1 7.67 -7.89 7.69
C SER A 1 8.16 -9.06 6.84
N LEU A 2 9.40 -9.09 6.35
CA LEU A 2 9.92 -10.19 5.52
C LEU A 2 9.73 -11.58 6.18
N LEU A 3 10.04 -11.72 7.47
CA LEU A 3 9.83 -12.98 8.19
C LEU A 3 8.35 -13.41 8.23
N VAL A 4 7.42 -12.46 8.25
CA VAL A 4 5.97 -12.77 8.21
C VAL A 4 5.58 -13.24 6.82
N LEU A 5 6.04 -12.55 5.77
CA LEU A 5 5.77 -12.91 4.38
C LEU A 5 6.33 -14.30 4.06
N ASP A 6 7.57 -14.56 4.44
CA ASP A 6 8.21 -15.88 4.30
C ASP A 6 7.40 -17.00 4.97
N LYS A 7 6.94 -16.78 6.22
CA LYS A 7 6.09 -17.74 6.94
C LYS A 7 4.71 -17.95 6.32
N LEU A 8 4.24 -17.00 5.56
CA LEU A 8 2.99 -17.09 4.80
C LEU A 8 3.20 -17.67 3.39
N GLY A 9 4.45 -18.04 3.05
CA GLY A 9 4.80 -18.61 1.75
C GLY A 9 4.81 -17.59 0.61
N ILE A 10 4.93 -16.29 0.95
CA ILE A 10 5.02 -15.19 -0.02
C ILE A 10 6.50 -14.92 -0.30
N GLU A 11 6.94 -15.28 -1.49
CA GLU A 11 8.26 -14.90 -1.98
C GLU A 11 8.32 -13.41 -2.27
N THR A 12 9.41 -12.77 -1.88
CA THR A 12 9.61 -11.33 -2.09
C THR A 12 10.94 -11.03 -2.74
N ILE A 13 10.93 -10.06 -3.62
CA ILE A 13 12.14 -9.50 -4.27
C ILE A 13 12.31 -8.08 -3.76
N GLU A 14 13.51 -7.75 -3.30
CA GLU A 14 13.83 -6.39 -2.89
C GLU A 14 13.97 -5.49 -4.11
N LEU A 15 13.25 -4.37 -4.13
CA LEU A 15 13.32 -3.38 -5.19
C LEU A 15 14.39 -2.34 -4.84
N ASP A 16 15.66 -2.70 -5.01
CA ASP A 16 16.85 -1.93 -4.63
C ASP A 16 16.96 -0.57 -5.35
N LYS A 17 16.36 -0.45 -6.53
CA LYS A 17 16.30 0.79 -7.31
C LYS A 17 15.18 1.74 -6.92
N ALA A 18 14.32 1.35 -5.96
CA ALA A 18 13.21 2.19 -5.54
C ALA A 18 13.70 3.50 -4.90
N ALA A 19 13.06 4.59 -5.25
CA ALA A 19 13.27 5.87 -4.60
C ALA A 19 12.41 6.02 -3.34
N CYS A 20 12.80 6.94 -2.44
CA CYS A 20 11.92 7.36 -1.37
C CYS A 20 10.66 8.00 -1.95
N THR A 21 9.49 7.64 -1.43
CA THR A 21 8.18 8.18 -1.88
C THR A 21 8.01 9.69 -1.61
N GLY A 22 8.90 10.30 -0.79
CA GLY A 22 8.80 11.70 -0.42
C GLY A 22 7.85 11.98 0.74
N ALA A 23 7.23 10.94 1.33
CA ALA A 23 6.39 10.99 2.53
C ALA A 23 5.25 12.04 2.50
N GLY A 24 4.79 12.42 1.31
CA GLY A 24 3.80 13.49 1.11
C GLY A 24 4.38 14.92 1.06
N VAL A 25 5.51 15.15 1.72
CA VAL A 25 6.14 16.49 1.77
C VAL A 25 6.67 16.92 0.40
N LEU A 26 7.21 15.97 -0.37
CA LEU A 26 7.71 16.28 -1.71
C LEU A 26 6.57 16.67 -2.65
N GLN A 27 5.44 15.98 -2.59
CA GLN A 27 4.26 16.26 -3.40
C GLN A 27 3.65 17.64 -3.08
N GLU A 28 3.70 18.09 -1.85
CA GLU A 28 3.24 19.43 -1.45
C GLU A 28 4.12 20.54 -2.05
N LYS A 29 5.42 20.29 -2.20
CA LYS A 29 6.38 21.26 -2.73
C LYS A 29 6.55 21.20 -4.24
N ASN A 30 6.57 20.00 -4.78
CA ASN A 30 6.73 19.70 -6.20
C ASN A 30 6.04 18.35 -6.52
N GLN A 31 4.75 18.44 -6.84
CA GLN A 31 3.94 17.27 -7.13
C GLN A 31 4.51 16.46 -8.29
N LYS A 32 4.92 17.14 -9.38
CA LYS A 32 5.45 16.45 -10.57
C LYS A 32 6.69 15.61 -10.21
N LEU A 33 7.67 16.18 -9.50
CA LEU A 33 8.85 15.44 -9.08
C LEU A 33 8.50 14.26 -8.17
N GLY A 34 7.56 14.46 -7.24
CA GLY A 34 7.05 13.38 -6.40
C GLY A 34 6.43 12.27 -7.22
N ASP A 35 5.62 12.61 -8.20
CA ASP A 35 4.97 11.64 -9.08
C ASP A 35 5.99 10.92 -9.98
N VAL A 36 6.96 11.62 -10.57
CA VAL A 36 8.06 11.00 -11.35
C VAL A 36 8.76 9.91 -10.52
N LEU A 37 9.18 10.22 -9.29
CA LEU A 37 9.90 9.25 -8.43
C LEU A 37 9.03 8.07 -8.03
N ASN A 38 7.75 8.29 -7.78
CA ASN A 38 6.83 7.21 -7.41
C ASN A 38 6.49 6.33 -8.63
N ILE A 39 6.18 6.94 -9.77
CA ILE A 39 5.87 6.20 -11.02
C ILE A 39 7.12 5.47 -11.54
N ARG A 40 8.31 6.05 -11.38
CA ARG A 40 9.57 5.35 -11.66
C ARG A 40 9.69 4.04 -10.85
N THR A 41 9.34 4.08 -9.58
CA THR A 41 9.33 2.88 -8.72
C THR A 41 8.29 1.86 -9.20
N LEU A 42 7.11 2.32 -9.61
CA LEU A 42 6.08 1.45 -10.19
C LEU A 42 6.53 0.84 -11.53
N ALA A 43 7.20 1.61 -12.38
CA ALA A 43 7.72 1.12 -13.66
C ALA A 43 8.75 -0.01 -13.48
N PHE A 44 9.65 0.08 -12.51
CA PHE A 44 10.55 -1.03 -12.20
C PHE A 44 9.83 -2.32 -11.82
N ALA A 45 8.78 -2.23 -11.02
CA ALA A 45 7.99 -3.39 -10.64
C ALA A 45 7.16 -3.92 -11.84
N GLU A 46 6.67 -3.02 -12.69
CA GLU A 46 5.96 -3.38 -13.93
C GLU A 46 6.86 -4.15 -14.88
N ASP A 47 8.11 -3.73 -15.09
CA ASP A 47 9.09 -4.44 -15.90
C ASP A 47 9.38 -5.86 -15.36
N MET A 48 9.28 -6.05 -14.05
CA MET A 48 9.40 -7.36 -13.41
C MET A 48 8.11 -8.17 -13.45
N ASN A 49 7.01 -7.57 -13.90
CA ASN A 49 5.65 -8.12 -13.85
C ASN A 49 5.23 -8.54 -12.43
N LEU A 50 5.55 -7.72 -11.43
CA LEU A 50 5.28 -7.96 -10.03
C LEU A 50 4.50 -6.79 -9.40
N PRO A 51 3.60 -7.06 -8.43
CA PRO A 51 3.01 -6.02 -7.61
C PRO A 51 4.01 -5.51 -6.58
N ILE A 52 3.79 -4.30 -6.07
CA ILE A 52 4.57 -3.73 -4.97
C ILE A 52 3.87 -4.00 -3.64
N ILE A 53 4.62 -4.53 -2.68
CA ILE A 53 4.19 -4.65 -1.28
C ILE A 53 4.74 -3.47 -0.48
N THR A 54 3.87 -2.77 0.21
CA THR A 54 4.25 -1.73 1.16
C THR A 54 3.90 -2.14 2.60
N ILE A 55 4.70 -1.68 3.57
CA ILE A 55 4.44 -1.86 5.00
C ILE A 55 4.20 -0.52 5.70
N CYS A 56 4.37 0.57 4.99
CA CYS A 56 4.21 1.93 5.48
C CYS A 56 2.96 2.55 4.87
N SER A 57 2.02 2.97 5.70
CA SER A 57 0.78 3.62 5.26
C SER A 57 1.03 4.86 4.39
N THR A 58 2.06 5.65 4.73
CA THR A 58 2.42 6.83 3.94
C THR A 58 2.92 6.45 2.55
N CYS A 59 3.80 5.45 2.44
CA CYS A 59 4.28 4.97 1.14
C CYS A 59 3.12 4.43 0.29
N GLN A 60 2.24 3.62 0.89
CA GLN A 60 1.03 3.13 0.22
C GLN A 60 0.21 4.28 -0.34
N GLY A 61 -0.15 5.25 0.49
CA GLY A 61 -1.02 6.34 0.07
C GLY A 61 -0.40 7.25 -0.96
N VAL A 62 0.90 7.56 -0.83
CA VAL A 62 1.60 8.43 -1.78
C VAL A 62 1.73 7.76 -3.15
N MET A 63 2.15 6.49 -3.20
CA MET A 63 2.25 5.73 -4.44
C MET A 63 0.89 5.52 -5.09
N SER A 64 -0.13 5.15 -4.32
CA SER A 64 -1.51 4.99 -4.83
C SER A 64 -2.06 6.29 -5.41
N GLN A 65 -1.82 7.43 -4.76
CA GLN A 65 -2.25 8.74 -5.29
C GLN A 65 -1.51 9.13 -6.58
N ALA A 66 -0.18 8.89 -6.66
CA ALA A 66 0.57 9.13 -7.88
C ALA A 66 0.05 8.27 -9.03
N ASN A 67 -0.13 6.97 -8.79
CA ASN A 67 -0.69 6.03 -9.76
C ASN A 67 -2.08 6.47 -10.25
N HIS A 68 -2.96 6.78 -9.30
CA HIS A 68 -4.32 7.24 -9.61
C HIS A 68 -4.34 8.51 -10.49
N ARG A 69 -3.44 9.48 -10.22
CA ARG A 69 -3.35 10.71 -11.03
C ARG A 69 -2.95 10.42 -12.47
N VAL A 70 -1.92 9.62 -12.68
CA VAL A 70 -1.44 9.32 -14.04
C VAL A 70 -2.42 8.46 -14.81
N LEU A 71 -3.08 7.49 -14.16
CA LEU A 71 -4.08 6.64 -14.82
C LEU A 71 -5.36 7.39 -15.21
N LYS A 72 -5.72 8.45 -14.48
CA LYS A 72 -6.86 9.31 -14.82
C LYS A 72 -6.56 10.37 -15.88
N ASN A 73 -5.29 10.63 -16.15
CA ASN A 73 -4.87 11.65 -17.09
C ASN A 73 -3.78 11.12 -18.03
N PRO A 74 -4.15 10.61 -19.22
CA PRO A 74 -3.19 10.07 -20.19
C PRO A 74 -2.12 11.08 -20.64
N GLU A 75 -2.46 12.37 -20.74
CA GLU A 75 -1.49 13.41 -21.10
C GLU A 75 -0.44 13.57 -19.99
N TYR A 76 -0.87 13.51 -18.74
CA TYR A 76 0.04 13.56 -17.61
C TYR A 76 0.90 12.30 -17.48
N LEU A 77 0.34 11.12 -17.78
CA LEU A 77 1.13 9.88 -17.85
C LEU A 77 2.23 10.00 -18.92
N GLU A 78 1.92 10.53 -20.10
CA GLU A 78 2.92 10.73 -21.15
C GLU A 78 3.98 11.76 -20.76
N GLU A 79 3.60 12.82 -20.04
CA GLU A 79 4.55 13.78 -19.49
C GLU A 79 5.52 13.11 -18.51
N ILE A 80 5.02 12.26 -17.59
CA ILE A 80 5.85 11.49 -16.66
C ILE A 80 6.74 10.51 -17.43
N ASN A 81 6.19 9.77 -18.38
CA ASN A 81 6.94 8.81 -19.19
C ASN A 81 8.06 9.47 -20.02
N SER A 82 7.88 10.73 -20.45
CA SER A 82 8.96 11.46 -21.14
C SER A 82 10.20 11.62 -20.27
N GLU A 83 10.04 11.83 -18.96
CA GLU A 83 11.16 11.88 -17.98
C GLU A 83 11.75 10.46 -17.74
N LEU A 84 10.89 9.44 -17.63
CA LEU A 84 11.32 8.07 -17.35
C LEU A 84 12.13 7.46 -18.50
N ARG A 85 11.86 7.86 -19.75
CA ARG A 85 12.59 7.39 -20.95
C ARG A 85 14.06 7.74 -20.94
N GLU A 86 14.47 8.77 -20.20
CA GLU A 86 15.89 9.08 -20.00
C GLU A 86 16.64 7.94 -19.29
N GLU A 87 15.93 7.15 -18.47
CA GLU A 87 16.46 5.95 -17.79
C GLU A 87 16.08 4.65 -18.53
N GLY A 88 15.45 4.73 -19.70
CA GLY A 88 14.98 3.57 -20.47
C GLY A 88 13.74 2.90 -19.86
N LEU A 89 12.97 3.63 -19.04
CA LEU A 89 11.75 3.14 -18.40
C LEU A 89 10.49 3.71 -19.07
N GLU A 90 9.41 2.97 -18.99
CA GLU A 90 8.07 3.42 -19.35
C GLU A 90 7.06 2.75 -18.44
N TYR A 91 6.10 3.51 -17.92
CA TYR A 91 5.01 3.00 -17.10
C TYR A 91 3.71 2.91 -17.91
N LYS A 92 3.04 1.76 -17.86
CA LYS A 92 1.81 1.47 -18.60
C LYS A 92 0.58 1.38 -17.70
N GLY A 93 0.78 1.35 -16.37
CA GLY A 93 -0.30 1.35 -15.42
C GLY A 93 -0.77 -0.03 -14.95
N SER A 94 0.01 -1.08 -15.18
CA SER A 94 -0.39 -2.46 -14.82
C SER A 94 0.05 -2.89 -13.42
N THR A 95 0.92 -2.11 -12.74
CA THR A 95 1.44 -2.49 -11.42
C THR A 95 0.48 -2.09 -10.31
N GLU A 96 0.12 -3.06 -9.48
CA GLU A 96 -0.63 -2.83 -8.24
C GLU A 96 0.30 -2.48 -7.08
N VAL A 97 -0.12 -1.56 -6.22
CA VAL A 97 0.53 -1.27 -4.93
C VAL A 97 -0.39 -1.69 -3.82
N LYS A 98 0.03 -2.66 -3.01
CA LYS A 98 -0.80 -3.22 -1.95
C LYS A 98 -0.11 -3.16 -0.58
N HIS A 99 -0.82 -2.62 0.41
CA HIS A 99 -0.34 -2.61 1.79
C HIS A 99 -0.36 -4.02 2.38
N LEU A 100 0.61 -4.36 3.22
CA LEU A 100 0.68 -5.67 3.87
C LEU A 100 -0.64 -6.08 4.56
N LEU A 101 -1.34 -5.14 5.21
CA LEU A 101 -2.64 -5.42 5.82
C LEU A 101 -3.67 -5.91 4.80
N TRP A 102 -3.66 -5.36 3.58
CA TRP A 102 -4.59 -5.75 2.53
C TRP A 102 -4.25 -7.12 1.96
N ILE A 103 -2.96 -7.43 1.81
CA ILE A 103 -2.50 -8.79 1.45
C ILE A 103 -3.00 -9.81 2.47
N LEU A 104 -2.91 -9.51 3.77
CA LEU A 104 -3.37 -10.42 4.81
C LEU A 104 -4.89 -10.68 4.76
N ILE A 105 -5.70 -9.69 4.40
CA ILE A 105 -7.17 -9.85 4.38
C ILE A 105 -7.71 -10.30 3.02
N GLU A 106 -7.10 -9.88 1.91
CA GLU A 106 -7.58 -10.13 0.55
C GLU A 106 -6.94 -11.38 -0.07
N ASP A 107 -5.61 -11.46 -0.04
CA ASP A 107 -4.86 -12.49 -0.78
C ASP A 107 -4.68 -13.76 0.07
N ILE A 108 -4.36 -13.62 1.36
CA ILE A 108 -4.25 -14.75 2.29
C ILE A 108 -5.62 -15.13 2.83
N GLY A 109 -6.42 -14.14 3.21
CA GLY A 109 -7.69 -14.33 3.91
C GLY A 109 -7.53 -14.62 5.39
N LEU A 110 -8.46 -14.09 6.20
CA LEU A 110 -8.39 -14.18 7.65
C LEU A 110 -8.42 -15.62 8.18
N ASN A 111 -9.15 -16.52 7.52
CA ASN A 111 -9.25 -17.93 7.93
C ASN A 111 -7.91 -18.65 7.79
N GLU A 112 -7.17 -18.42 6.71
CA GLU A 112 -5.84 -19.01 6.50
C GLU A 112 -4.82 -18.36 7.43
N LEU A 113 -4.91 -17.03 7.61
CA LEU A 113 -4.06 -16.29 8.55
C LEU A 113 -4.20 -16.85 9.98
N GLN A 114 -5.43 -17.12 10.45
CA GLN A 114 -5.69 -17.68 11.78
C GLN A 114 -5.00 -19.04 12.00
N LYS A 115 -4.94 -19.89 10.99
CA LYS A 115 -4.28 -21.20 11.08
C LYS A 115 -2.77 -21.10 11.33
N THR A 116 -2.16 -19.96 11.03
CA THR A 116 -0.71 -19.73 11.24
C THR A 116 -0.37 -19.29 12.66
N PHE A 117 -1.36 -18.89 13.45
CA PHE A 117 -1.12 -18.37 14.79
C PHE A 117 -0.79 -19.50 15.77
N LYS A 118 0.34 -19.36 16.46
CA LYS A 118 0.75 -20.30 17.52
C LYS A 118 0.03 -20.07 18.84
N LYS A 119 -0.42 -18.85 19.08
CA LYS A 119 -1.14 -18.42 20.28
C LYS A 119 -2.18 -17.38 19.90
N GLU A 120 -3.33 -17.50 20.52
CA GLU A 120 -4.36 -16.45 20.45
C GLU A 120 -4.06 -15.32 21.44
N LEU A 121 -4.49 -14.11 21.10
CA LEU A 121 -4.37 -12.93 21.94
C LEU A 121 -5.66 -12.65 22.73
N LYS A 122 -6.35 -13.73 23.17
CA LYS A 122 -7.55 -13.61 23.99
C LYS A 122 -7.29 -12.80 25.27
N GLY A 123 -8.20 -11.89 25.59
CA GLY A 123 -8.11 -11.02 26.76
C GLY A 123 -7.32 -9.72 26.54
N PHE A 124 -6.66 -9.57 25.39
CA PHE A 124 -6.10 -8.29 25.00
C PHE A 124 -7.16 -7.44 24.31
N ASN A 125 -7.13 -6.14 24.60
CA ASN A 125 -7.96 -5.15 23.97
C ASN A 125 -7.07 -4.07 23.35
N PHE A 126 -7.15 -3.87 22.04
CA PHE A 126 -6.33 -2.93 21.29
C PHE A 126 -7.14 -1.72 20.86
N ALA A 127 -6.52 -0.56 20.88
CA ALA A 127 -7.04 0.68 20.30
C ALA A 127 -6.20 1.01 19.03
N PRO A 128 -6.55 0.45 17.87
CA PRO A 128 -5.78 0.65 16.65
C PRO A 128 -5.93 2.07 16.14
N PHE A 129 -4.81 2.65 15.70
CA PHE A 129 -4.79 3.96 15.05
C PHE A 129 -4.40 3.79 13.58
N TYR A 130 -5.27 4.25 12.69
CA TYR A 130 -4.99 4.28 11.26
C TYR A 130 -4.27 5.57 10.89
N GLY A 131 -3.16 5.48 10.18
CA GLY A 131 -2.56 6.64 9.55
C GLY A 131 -3.43 7.19 8.42
N CYS A 132 -3.40 8.51 8.20
CA CYS A 132 -4.25 9.15 7.18
C CYS A 132 -4.09 8.53 5.79
N TYR A 133 -2.87 8.24 5.39
CA TYR A 133 -2.53 7.77 4.06
C TYR A 133 -3.04 6.36 3.72
N ILE A 134 -3.42 5.55 4.69
CA ILE A 134 -4.02 4.23 4.44
C ILE A 134 -5.55 4.27 4.40
N VAL A 135 -6.15 5.41 4.75
CA VAL A 135 -7.61 5.60 4.75
C VAL A 135 -8.09 6.73 3.84
N ARG A 136 -7.18 7.52 3.27
CA ARG A 136 -7.48 8.67 2.40
C ARG A 136 -6.42 8.91 1.33
N PRO A 137 -6.83 9.40 0.14
CA PRO A 137 -8.21 9.50 -0.35
C PRO A 137 -8.75 8.11 -0.77
N SER A 138 -10.03 7.86 -0.56
CA SER A 138 -10.66 6.54 -0.74
C SER A 138 -10.62 6.05 -2.19
N ASP A 139 -10.74 6.94 -3.15
CA ASP A 139 -10.73 6.64 -4.58
C ASP A 139 -9.35 6.15 -5.06
N ALA A 140 -8.26 6.79 -4.60
CA ALA A 140 -6.91 6.36 -4.93
C ALA A 140 -6.51 5.03 -4.22
N LEU A 141 -7.22 4.66 -3.16
CA LEU A 141 -6.96 3.44 -2.39
C LEU A 141 -7.87 2.27 -2.81
N GLY A 142 -8.77 2.48 -3.80
CA GLY A 142 -9.64 1.44 -4.32
C GLY A 142 -10.70 0.96 -3.33
N PHE A 143 -11.23 1.85 -2.48
CA PHE A 143 -12.22 1.47 -1.46
C PHE A 143 -13.61 1.22 -2.02
N SER A 144 -13.91 1.69 -3.23
CA SER A 144 -15.15 1.36 -3.93
C SER A 144 -15.23 -0.13 -4.26
N GLU A 145 -14.10 -0.68 -4.68
CA GLU A 145 -13.95 -2.08 -5.08
C GLU A 145 -13.64 -2.99 -3.87
N ASN A 146 -12.96 -2.45 -2.85
CA ASN A 146 -12.47 -3.19 -1.68
C ASN A 146 -12.80 -2.43 -0.38
N PRO A 147 -14.07 -2.35 0.02
CA PRO A 147 -14.50 -1.54 1.18
C PRO A 147 -13.90 -2.01 2.51
N GLU A 148 -13.54 -3.29 2.64
CA GLU A 148 -12.90 -3.88 3.81
C GLU A 148 -11.52 -3.30 4.12
N ARG A 149 -10.84 -2.70 3.14
CA ARG A 149 -9.54 -2.03 3.34
C ARG A 149 -9.58 -0.97 4.45
N GLN A 150 -10.73 -0.31 4.62
CA GLN A 150 -10.94 0.71 5.65
C GLN A 150 -10.86 0.16 7.07
N HIS A 151 -11.12 -1.15 7.22
CA HIS A 151 -11.17 -1.85 8.51
C HIS A 151 -10.09 -2.93 8.64
N SER A 152 -9.12 -2.94 7.74
CA SER A 152 -8.12 -4.00 7.61
C SER A 152 -7.34 -4.28 8.90
N LEU A 153 -6.93 -3.23 9.64
CA LEU A 153 -6.21 -3.39 10.89
C LEU A 153 -7.09 -4.01 11.98
N ASP A 154 -8.35 -3.58 12.09
CA ASP A 154 -9.33 -4.15 13.03
C ASP A 154 -9.58 -5.63 12.72
N MET A 155 -9.73 -5.96 11.44
CA MET A 155 -9.97 -7.33 10.98
C MET A 155 -8.79 -8.24 11.34
N VAL A 156 -7.56 -7.78 11.10
CA VAL A 156 -6.36 -8.55 11.48
C VAL A 156 -6.24 -8.68 13.00
N ILE A 157 -6.49 -7.64 13.80
CA ILE A 157 -6.48 -7.74 15.26
C ILE A 157 -7.53 -8.74 15.74
N ASN A 158 -8.77 -8.62 15.29
CA ASN A 158 -9.85 -9.53 15.69
C ASN A 158 -9.54 -10.98 15.29
N SER A 159 -8.88 -11.21 14.17
CA SER A 159 -8.49 -12.55 13.73
C SER A 159 -7.52 -13.22 14.69
N THR A 160 -6.77 -12.47 15.52
CA THR A 160 -5.87 -13.03 16.55
C THR A 160 -6.60 -13.48 17.81
N GLY A 161 -7.92 -13.30 17.90
CA GLY A 161 -8.73 -13.55 19.11
C GLY A 161 -8.73 -12.39 20.11
N ALA A 162 -8.06 -11.29 19.81
CA ALA A 162 -8.12 -10.05 20.58
C ALA A 162 -9.41 -9.26 20.27
N SER A 163 -9.72 -8.29 21.10
CA SER A 163 -10.79 -7.31 20.86
C SER A 163 -10.25 -5.95 20.44
N VAL A 164 -11.09 -5.20 19.72
CA VAL A 164 -10.79 -3.83 19.28
C VAL A 164 -11.65 -2.85 20.03
N THR A 165 -11.04 -1.80 20.58
CA THR A 165 -11.74 -0.64 21.12
C THR A 165 -11.89 0.43 20.06
N ASP A 166 -13.12 0.87 19.86
CA ASP A 166 -13.38 2.03 19.01
C ASP A 166 -13.22 3.34 19.78
N PHE A 167 -12.70 4.37 19.12
CA PHE A 167 -12.52 5.69 19.69
C PHE A 167 -12.53 6.78 18.61
N SER A 168 -12.94 7.99 18.99
CA SER A 168 -13.18 9.09 18.02
C SER A 168 -11.95 9.56 17.24
N GLY A 169 -10.73 9.25 17.69
CA GLY A 169 -9.47 9.59 17.06
C GLY A 169 -8.91 8.54 16.11
N LYS A 170 -9.51 7.37 16.00
CA LYS A 170 -9.02 6.17 15.33
C LYS A 170 -8.53 6.39 13.88
N THR A 171 -9.19 7.26 13.14
CA THR A 171 -8.89 7.59 11.73
C THR A 171 -8.58 9.08 11.52
N LYS A 172 -8.32 9.83 12.58
CA LYS A 172 -8.01 11.26 12.48
C LYS A 172 -6.51 11.51 12.39
N CYS A 173 -6.15 12.57 11.68
CA CYS A 173 -4.81 13.16 11.74
C CYS A 173 -4.71 14.10 12.94
#